data_5832391b495c7072703ca613c6fbaf50
#
_entry.id   5832391b495c7072703ca613c6fbaf50
#
_cell.length_a   1.000
_cell.length_b   1.000
_cell.length_c   1.000
_cell.angle_alpha   90.00
_cell.angle_beta   90.00
_cell.angle_gamma   90.00
#
_symmetry.space_group_name_H-M   'P 1'
#
loop_
_entity.id
_entity.type
_entity.pdbx_description
1 polymer ?
#
loop_
_entity_poly.entity_id
_entity_poly.type
_entity_poly.pdbx_seq_one_letter_code
_entity_poly.pdbx_strand_id
1 'polypeptide(L)'
;MTSLSEHLRSELDGLKSTGLYKTERVITSKQAGTVALSNGQDVINLCANNYLGLSDNAELIKSGQDTLDRYGYGMSSVRFICGTQSMHKDLEARLSSMLG
;
A
#
# COMPACT_ATOMS: atom_id res chain seq x y z
N MET A 1 5.74 -34.99 -19.53
CA MET A 1 5.26 -34.11 -18.44
C MET A 1 5.46 -32.68 -18.89
N THR A 2 4.39 -31.90 -19.00
CA THR A 2 4.47 -30.46 -19.34
C THR A 2 5.13 -29.75 -18.16
N SER A 3 6.08 -28.85 -18.42
CA SER A 3 6.71 -28.08 -17.35
C SER A 3 5.70 -27.11 -16.71
N LEU A 4 5.89 -26.73 -15.46
CA LEU A 4 5.03 -25.76 -14.78
C LEU A 4 4.89 -24.46 -15.61
N SER A 5 5.99 -24.01 -16.23
CA SER A 5 5.98 -22.81 -17.07
C SER A 5 5.15 -22.95 -18.34
N GLU A 6 5.12 -24.13 -18.96
CA GLU A 6 4.28 -24.39 -20.13
C GLU A 6 2.81 -24.44 -19.74
N HIS A 7 2.48 -25.05 -18.60
CA HIS A 7 1.12 -25.06 -18.07
C HIS A 7 0.63 -23.64 -17.79
N LEU A 8 1.42 -22.83 -17.06
CA LEU A 8 1.05 -21.43 -16.74
C LEU A 8 0.89 -20.55 -17.99
N ARG A 9 1.73 -20.73 -19.01
CA ARG A 9 1.56 -20.03 -20.29
C ARG A 9 0.25 -20.40 -20.97
N SER A 10 -0.08 -21.69 -21.02
CA SER A 10 -1.34 -22.14 -21.61
C SER A 10 -2.55 -21.55 -20.90
N GLU A 11 -2.55 -21.50 -19.56
CA GLU A 11 -3.62 -20.85 -18.78
C GLU A 11 -3.73 -19.35 -19.07
N LEU A 12 -2.60 -18.64 -19.12
CA LEU A 12 -2.58 -17.22 -19.46
C LEU A 12 -3.09 -16.93 -20.87
N ASP A 13 -2.72 -17.75 -21.83
CA ASP A 13 -3.20 -17.62 -23.21
C ASP A 13 -4.69 -17.94 -23.31
N GLY A 14 -5.19 -18.89 -22.54
CA GLY A 14 -6.61 -19.16 -22.37
C GLY A 14 -7.39 -17.96 -21.81
N LEU A 15 -6.86 -17.31 -20.77
CA LEU A 15 -7.46 -16.10 -20.19
C LEU A 15 -7.49 -14.95 -21.21
N LYS A 16 -6.43 -14.77 -22.00
CA LYS A 16 -6.38 -13.73 -23.05
C LYS A 16 -7.40 -14.00 -24.17
N SER A 17 -7.49 -15.24 -24.63
CA SER A 17 -8.40 -15.63 -25.72
C SER A 17 -9.88 -15.50 -25.34
N THR A 18 -10.20 -15.67 -24.06
CA THR A 18 -11.56 -15.54 -23.53
C THR A 18 -11.90 -14.10 -23.06
N GLY A 19 -10.95 -13.16 -23.15
CA GLY A 19 -11.13 -11.77 -22.69
C GLY A 19 -11.16 -11.62 -21.15
N LEU A 20 -10.77 -12.64 -20.42
CA LEU A 20 -10.72 -12.62 -18.94
C LEU A 20 -9.37 -12.13 -18.39
N TYR A 21 -8.35 -12.01 -19.25
CA TYR A 21 -7.05 -11.48 -18.85
C TYR A 21 -7.14 -9.97 -18.55
N LYS A 22 -6.92 -9.61 -17.29
CA LYS A 22 -6.92 -8.21 -16.86
C LYS A 22 -5.55 -7.59 -17.04
N THR A 23 -5.45 -6.58 -17.91
CA THR A 23 -4.23 -5.75 -18.02
C THR A 23 -4.23 -4.71 -16.92
N GLU A 24 -3.19 -4.69 -16.10
CA GLU A 24 -3.01 -3.71 -15.04
C GLU A 24 -2.52 -2.38 -15.61
N ARG A 25 -3.05 -1.29 -15.08
CA ARG A 25 -2.58 0.07 -15.36
C ARG A 25 -1.54 0.45 -14.32
N VAL A 26 -0.32 0.78 -14.76
CA VAL A 26 0.78 1.14 -13.87
C VAL A 26 0.68 2.63 -13.52
N ILE A 27 0.46 2.92 -12.25
CA ILE A 27 0.43 4.29 -11.71
C ILE A 27 1.87 4.70 -11.38
N THR A 28 2.27 5.90 -11.82
CA THR A 28 3.61 6.47 -11.66
C THR A 28 3.65 7.68 -10.73
N SER A 29 2.50 8.12 -10.25
CA SER A 29 2.35 9.20 -9.26
C SER A 29 2.01 8.65 -7.88
N LYS A 30 1.89 9.54 -6.89
CA LYS A 30 1.24 9.26 -5.62
C LYS A 30 -0.24 8.97 -5.83
N GLN A 31 -0.89 8.30 -4.85
CA GLN A 31 -2.32 8.06 -4.85
C GLN A 31 -3.08 9.34 -4.48
N ALA A 32 -3.86 9.84 -5.42
CA ALA A 32 -4.67 11.05 -5.27
C ALA A 32 -5.96 10.94 -6.09
N GLY A 33 -6.77 11.99 -6.13
CA GLY A 33 -7.97 12.05 -6.97
C GLY A 33 -7.65 12.01 -8.48
N THR A 34 -6.47 12.51 -8.88
CA THR A 34 -5.89 12.33 -10.22
C THR A 34 -4.56 11.61 -10.09
N VAL A 35 -4.31 10.63 -10.94
CA VAL A 35 -3.07 9.83 -10.95
C VAL A 35 -2.48 9.79 -12.35
N ALA A 36 -1.15 9.83 -12.42
CA ALA A 36 -0.40 9.66 -13.67
C ALA A 36 -0.19 8.17 -13.95
N LEU A 37 -0.32 7.78 -15.21
CA LEU A 37 -0.06 6.42 -15.69
C LEU A 37 1.26 6.34 -16.45
N SER A 38 1.83 5.14 -16.54
CA SER A 38 3.09 4.88 -17.24
C SER A 38 3.05 5.17 -18.76
N ASN A 39 1.86 5.27 -19.33
CA ASN A 39 1.66 5.67 -20.72
C ASN A 39 1.59 7.20 -20.91
N GLY A 40 1.84 7.99 -19.88
CA GLY A 40 1.84 9.46 -19.92
C GLY A 40 0.45 10.10 -19.78
N GLN A 41 -0.60 9.34 -19.51
CA GLN A 41 -1.94 9.87 -19.29
C GLN A 41 -2.20 10.17 -17.82
N ASP A 42 -2.90 11.27 -17.55
CA ASP A 42 -3.50 11.55 -16.26
C ASP A 42 -4.97 11.10 -16.26
N VAL A 43 -5.38 10.39 -15.21
CA VAL A 43 -6.73 9.88 -15.09
C VAL A 43 -7.32 10.19 -13.71
N ILE A 44 -8.63 10.38 -13.66
CA ILE A 44 -9.36 10.51 -12.40
C ILE A 44 -9.47 9.13 -11.76
N ASN A 45 -9.06 9.03 -10.50
CA ASN A 45 -9.08 7.79 -9.73
C ASN A 45 -10.35 7.71 -8.88
N LEU A 46 -11.35 7.01 -9.38
CA LEU A 46 -12.62 6.77 -8.66
C LEU A 46 -12.64 5.43 -7.91
N CYS A 47 -11.57 4.66 -7.97
CA CYS A 47 -11.51 3.29 -7.44
C CYS A 47 -10.70 3.17 -6.14
N ALA A 48 -10.07 4.24 -5.68
CA ALA A 48 -9.19 4.20 -4.51
C ALA A 48 -9.98 4.12 -3.20
N ASN A 49 -9.50 3.30 -2.26
CA ASN A 49 -9.96 3.28 -0.88
C ASN A 49 -9.30 4.41 -0.06
N ASN A 50 -9.38 5.63 -0.57
CA ASN A 50 -8.78 6.84 0.02
C ASN A 50 -9.87 7.83 0.44
N TYR A 51 -10.86 7.34 1.17
CA TYR A 51 -12.09 8.07 1.51
C TYR A 51 -11.87 9.39 2.25
N LEU A 52 -10.81 9.49 3.04
CA LEU A 52 -10.45 10.69 3.79
C LEU A 52 -9.37 11.54 3.07
N GLY A 53 -8.89 11.12 1.91
CA GLY A 53 -7.85 11.83 1.16
C GLY A 53 -6.48 11.86 1.84
N LEU A 54 -6.20 10.91 2.75
CA LEU A 54 -5.01 10.94 3.59
C LEU A 54 -3.78 10.25 2.97
N SER A 55 -3.93 9.51 1.88
CA SER A 55 -2.82 8.73 1.29
C SER A 55 -1.64 9.58 0.79
N ASP A 56 -1.87 10.86 0.48
CA ASP A 56 -0.85 11.84 0.05
C ASP A 56 -0.77 13.06 0.99
N ASN A 57 -1.27 12.95 2.21
CA ASN A 57 -1.22 14.03 3.18
C ASN A 57 0.21 14.31 3.63
N ALA A 58 0.67 15.56 3.46
CA ALA A 58 2.05 15.95 3.72
C ALA A 58 2.46 15.78 5.20
N GLU A 59 1.54 16.03 6.14
CA GLU A 59 1.82 15.88 7.57
C GLU A 59 1.98 14.40 7.95
N LEU A 60 1.15 13.52 7.39
CA LEU A 60 1.27 12.08 7.61
C LEU A 60 2.54 11.50 6.98
N ILE A 61 2.92 11.96 5.78
CA ILE A 61 4.17 11.57 5.14
C ILE A 61 5.35 11.99 6.00
N LYS A 62 5.36 13.25 6.47
CA LYS A 62 6.42 13.77 7.35
C LYS A 62 6.51 13.00 8.65
N SER A 63 5.38 12.71 9.30
CA SER A 63 5.33 11.90 10.52
C SER A 63 5.89 10.50 10.30
N GLY A 64 5.58 9.88 9.15
CA GLY A 64 6.15 8.57 8.77
C GLY A 64 7.66 8.62 8.61
N GLN A 65 8.18 9.65 7.91
CA GLN A 65 9.62 9.84 7.73
C GLN A 65 10.35 10.04 9.06
N ASP A 66 9.84 10.93 9.93
CA ASP A 66 10.41 11.18 11.25
C ASP A 66 10.40 9.93 12.15
N THR A 67 9.38 9.10 12.00
CA THR A 67 9.27 7.83 12.71
C THR A 67 10.33 6.84 12.23
N LEU A 68 10.54 6.73 10.91
CA LEU A 68 11.59 5.88 10.33
C LEU A 68 12.98 6.36 10.75
N ASP A 69 13.24 7.65 10.76
CA ASP A 69 14.52 8.22 11.20
C ASP A 69 14.80 7.94 12.67
N ARG A 70 13.77 7.99 13.52
CA ARG A 70 13.90 7.81 14.96
C ARG A 70 13.97 6.35 15.40
N TYR A 71 13.17 5.47 14.79
CA TYR A 71 12.97 4.10 15.26
C TYR A 71 13.49 3.04 14.29
N GLY A 72 13.88 3.41 13.09
CA GLY A 72 14.27 2.48 12.03
C GLY A 72 13.07 1.85 11.31
N TYR A 73 13.37 0.98 10.35
CA TYR A 73 12.35 0.41 9.46
C TYR A 73 11.45 -0.63 10.13
N GLY A 74 11.99 -1.44 11.03
CA GLY A 74 11.26 -2.59 11.56
C GLY A 74 11.37 -2.76 13.06
N MET A 75 10.32 -3.32 13.67
CA MET A 75 10.24 -3.59 15.12
C MET A 75 11.10 -4.79 15.54
N SER A 76 11.42 -5.70 14.60
CA SER A 76 12.25 -6.89 14.75
C SER A 76 11.84 -7.87 15.85
N SER A 77 10.71 -7.64 16.52
CA SER A 77 10.14 -8.51 17.54
C SER A 77 8.64 -8.28 17.75
N VAL A 78 7.97 -9.25 18.33
CA VAL A 78 6.61 -9.09 18.86
C VAL A 78 6.62 -8.22 20.11
N ARG A 79 5.51 -7.53 20.37
CA ARG A 79 5.42 -6.48 21.40
C ARG A 79 5.79 -6.96 22.81
N PHE A 80 5.32 -8.12 23.22
CA PHE A 80 5.48 -8.60 24.60
C PHE A 80 6.88 -9.16 24.90
N ILE A 81 7.72 -9.42 23.88
CA ILE A 81 9.10 -9.87 24.10
C ILE A 81 10.04 -8.65 24.15
N CYS A 82 10.31 -8.01 23.03
CA CYS A 82 11.18 -6.82 22.95
C CYS A 82 10.77 -5.83 21.83
N GLY A 83 9.54 -5.88 21.34
CA GLY A 83 9.04 -5.06 20.23
C GLY A 83 8.15 -3.89 20.65
N THR A 84 7.92 -3.64 21.96
CA THR A 84 7.15 -2.48 22.40
C THR A 84 8.05 -1.25 22.45
N GLN A 85 7.74 -0.26 21.62
CA GLN A 85 8.40 1.04 21.58
C GLN A 85 7.51 2.12 22.20
N SER A 86 8.09 3.29 22.51
CA SER A 86 7.35 4.41 23.10
C SER A 86 6.17 4.86 22.27
N MET A 87 6.29 4.86 20.92
CA MET A 87 5.22 5.22 20.02
C MET A 87 3.94 4.37 20.18
N HIS A 88 4.08 3.08 20.56
CA HIS A 88 2.91 2.25 20.85
C HIS A 88 2.17 2.73 22.10
N LYS A 89 2.94 3.09 23.14
CA LYS A 89 2.37 3.59 24.41
C LYS A 89 1.75 4.97 24.26
N ASP A 90 2.38 5.84 23.48
CA ASP A 90 1.86 7.17 23.15
C ASP A 90 0.53 7.07 22.39
N LEU A 91 0.44 6.16 21.42
CA LEU A 91 -0.81 5.92 20.68
C LEU A 91 -1.91 5.35 21.58
N GLU A 92 -1.59 4.35 22.42
CA GLU A 92 -2.52 3.76 23.40
C GLU A 92 -3.09 4.84 24.33
N ALA A 93 -2.24 5.70 24.86
CA ALA A 93 -2.66 6.80 25.75
C ALA A 93 -3.59 7.80 25.06
N ARG A 94 -3.26 8.18 23.81
CA ARG A 94 -4.09 9.09 23.02
C ARG A 94 -5.45 8.48 22.69
N LEU A 95 -5.49 7.21 22.29
CA LEU A 95 -6.75 6.51 22.00
C LEU A 95 -7.61 6.36 23.25
N SER A 96 -7.02 6.01 24.40
CA SER A 96 -7.75 5.94 25.67
C SER A 96 -8.33 7.30 26.06
N SER A 97 -7.56 8.37 25.90
CA SER A 97 -8.06 9.73 26.19
C SER A 97 -9.18 10.19 25.26
N MET A 98 -9.17 9.74 23.99
CA MET A 98 -10.19 10.09 23.01
C MET A 98 -11.50 9.32 23.18
N LEU A 99 -11.39 8.07 23.62
CA LEU A 99 -12.55 7.15 23.71
C LEU A 99 -13.19 7.11 25.09
N GLY A 100 -12.55 7.57 26.14
CA GLY A 100 -13.01 7.55 27.53
C GLY A 100 -12.43 6.39 28.30
#